data_55b774d33445e86a4256b2434331226e
#
_entry.id   55b774d33445e86a4256b2434331226e
#
_cell.length_a   1.000
_cell.length_b   1.000
_cell.length_c   1.000
_cell.angle_alpha   90.00
_cell.angle_beta   90.00
_cell.angle_gamma   90.00
#
_symmetry.space_group_name_H-M   'P 1'
#
loop_
_entity.id
_entity.type
_entity.pdbx_description
1 polymer ?
#
loop_
_entity_poly.entity_id
_entity_poly.type
_entity_poly.pdbx_seq_one_letter_code
_entity_poly.pdbx_strand_id
1 'polypeptide(L)'
;MINPIVKTIELPDGRTITLETGKLAKQADGSVMLRMGNTMLLATVCAAKDAVPGTDFMPLQVEYKEKFAAFGRFPGGFTKREGRASDYEILTCRLVDRALRPLFPDNYHAEVYVNIILFSADGVDMPDALAGLAASAALAVSDIPFNGPISEVRVARIDGQFVINPTFEQLEKADMDLMVAATYENIMMVEGEMHEVSEAELLEAMKVAHEAIKVHCKAQMELTEEVGKTVKREYNHEVNDEDLRKAVQIGRAHV
;
A
#
# COMPACT_ATOMS: atom_id res chain seq x y z
N MET A 1 -8.84 -24.98 15.89
CA MET A 1 -8.22 -23.72 16.36
C MET A 1 -7.76 -22.95 15.14
N ILE A 2 -7.99 -21.64 15.09
CA ILE A 2 -7.48 -20.80 14.02
C ILE A 2 -6.08 -20.37 14.49
N ASN A 3 -5.05 -20.81 13.78
CA ASN A 3 -3.68 -20.37 14.06
C ASN A 3 -3.36 -19.26 13.04
N PRO A 4 -3.41 -17.98 13.42
CA PRO A 4 -2.97 -16.90 12.54
C PRO A 4 -1.46 -17.01 12.33
N ILE A 5 -1.01 -16.60 11.12
CA ILE A 5 0.40 -16.39 10.82
C ILE A 5 0.70 -14.93 11.13
N VAL A 6 1.74 -14.69 11.90
CA VAL A 6 2.11 -13.35 12.36
C VAL A 6 3.57 -13.08 12.03
N LYS A 7 3.83 -11.95 11.36
CA LYS A 7 5.18 -11.45 11.12
C LYS A 7 5.37 -10.12 11.82
N THR A 8 6.51 -9.96 12.48
CA THR A 8 6.87 -8.71 13.19
C THR A 8 8.05 -8.04 12.51
N ILE A 9 7.94 -6.74 12.32
CA ILE A 9 8.97 -5.85 11.80
C ILE A 9 9.40 -4.94 12.94
N GLU A 10 10.68 -4.93 13.26
CA GLU A 10 11.24 -4.02 14.25
C GLU A 10 11.74 -2.75 13.54
N LEU A 11 11.32 -1.59 14.03
CA LEU A 11 11.78 -0.29 13.55
C LEU A 11 13.03 0.15 14.32
N PRO A 12 13.91 0.99 13.74
CA PRO A 12 15.13 1.44 14.39
C PRO A 12 14.93 2.18 15.72
N ASP A 13 13.74 2.76 15.93
CA ASP A 13 13.35 3.47 17.15
C ASP A 13 12.74 2.56 18.23
N GLY A 14 12.71 1.24 17.99
CA GLY A 14 12.16 0.25 18.90
C GLY A 14 10.65 0.03 18.79
N ARG A 15 9.93 0.78 17.95
CA ARG A 15 8.52 0.47 17.62
C ARG A 15 8.46 -0.80 16.77
N THR A 16 7.33 -1.47 16.80
CA THR A 16 7.12 -2.71 16.02
C THR A 16 5.87 -2.61 15.17
N ILE A 17 5.96 -3.14 13.94
CA ILE A 17 4.80 -3.37 13.07
C ILE A 17 4.55 -4.87 13.02
N THR A 18 3.32 -5.30 13.25
CA THR A 18 2.91 -6.70 13.11
C THR A 18 1.94 -6.85 11.94
N LEU A 19 2.17 -7.88 11.14
CA LEU A 19 1.31 -8.32 10.04
C LEU A 19 0.71 -9.67 10.43
N GLU A 20 -0.61 -9.73 10.62
CA GLU A 20 -1.34 -10.96 10.96
C GLU A 20 -2.27 -11.35 9.82
N THR A 21 -2.23 -12.60 9.38
CA THR A 21 -3.14 -13.15 8.36
C THR A 21 -3.80 -14.46 8.80
N GLY A 22 -4.88 -14.86 8.11
CA GLY A 22 -5.58 -16.12 8.33
C GLY A 22 -6.65 -16.11 9.43
N LYS A 23 -6.85 -14.99 10.14
CA LYS A 23 -7.83 -14.87 11.23
C LYS A 23 -9.12 -14.18 10.80
N LEU A 24 -9.00 -13.05 10.14
CA LEU A 24 -10.13 -12.18 9.75
C LEU A 24 -10.36 -12.24 8.24
N ALA A 25 -11.56 -11.82 7.81
CA ALA A 25 -11.95 -11.66 6.41
C ALA A 25 -11.62 -12.87 5.50
N LYS A 26 -11.92 -14.08 5.94
CA LYS A 26 -11.58 -15.35 5.26
C LYS A 26 -12.25 -15.56 3.90
N GLN A 27 -13.23 -14.75 3.53
CA GLN A 27 -13.90 -14.80 2.24
C GLN A 27 -13.20 -13.93 1.19
N ALA A 28 -12.29 -13.06 1.61
CA ALA A 28 -11.45 -12.30 0.69
C ALA A 28 -10.33 -13.19 0.10
N ASP A 29 -9.84 -12.86 -1.07
CA ASP A 29 -8.71 -13.55 -1.69
C ASP A 29 -7.43 -13.41 -0.85
N GLY A 30 -7.25 -12.25 -0.21
CA GLY A 30 -6.20 -11.99 0.76
C GLY A 30 -6.68 -11.02 1.84
N SER A 31 -6.16 -11.19 3.06
CA SER A 31 -6.46 -10.30 4.18
C SER A 31 -5.30 -10.24 5.15
N VAL A 32 -4.97 -9.04 5.60
CA VAL A 32 -3.93 -8.79 6.60
C VAL A 32 -4.44 -7.77 7.61
N MET A 33 -4.26 -8.07 8.89
CA MET A 33 -4.36 -7.10 9.97
C MET A 33 -2.96 -6.57 10.25
N LEU A 34 -2.76 -5.28 10.01
CA LEU A 34 -1.54 -4.57 10.38
C LEU A 34 -1.76 -3.85 11.71
N ARG A 35 -0.76 -3.90 12.57
CA ARG A 35 -0.77 -3.17 13.85
C ARG A 35 0.58 -2.52 14.10
N MET A 36 0.54 -1.24 14.48
CA MET A 36 1.67 -0.49 15.04
C MET A 36 1.16 0.27 16.29
N GLY A 37 1.70 -0.06 17.46
CA GLY A 37 1.16 0.49 18.71
C GLY A 37 -0.32 0.17 18.90
N ASN A 38 -1.16 1.20 19.03
CA ASN A 38 -2.61 1.09 19.09
C ASN A 38 -3.31 1.33 17.74
N THR A 39 -2.57 1.68 16.71
CA THR A 39 -3.08 1.83 15.35
C THR A 39 -3.23 0.47 14.69
N MET A 40 -4.43 0.13 14.22
CA MET A 40 -4.77 -1.15 13.60
C MET A 40 -5.52 -0.95 12.29
N LEU A 41 -4.99 -1.51 11.21
CA LEU A 41 -5.56 -1.48 9.87
C LEU A 41 -5.89 -2.90 9.40
N LEU A 42 -7.12 -3.13 8.94
CA LEU A 42 -7.47 -4.34 8.21
C LEU A 42 -7.46 -4.04 6.71
N ALA A 43 -6.55 -4.64 5.98
CA ALA A 43 -6.55 -4.64 4.53
C ALA A 43 -7.13 -5.95 3.99
N THR A 44 -8.02 -5.85 3.01
CA THR A 44 -8.60 -6.99 2.30
C THR A 44 -8.53 -6.76 0.80
N VAL A 45 -8.30 -7.82 0.05
CA VAL A 45 -8.24 -7.77 -1.40
C VAL A 45 -9.13 -8.85 -2.00
N CYS A 46 -9.86 -8.48 -3.04
CA CYS A 46 -10.68 -9.38 -3.85
C CYS A 46 -10.47 -9.05 -5.32
N ALA A 47 -10.44 -10.06 -6.17
CA ALA A 47 -10.36 -9.87 -7.61
C ALA A 47 -11.37 -10.75 -8.35
N ALA A 48 -11.91 -10.23 -9.45
CA ALA A 48 -12.67 -11.03 -10.39
C ALA A 48 -11.77 -12.14 -10.96
N LYS A 49 -12.38 -13.27 -11.34
CA LYS A 49 -11.63 -14.38 -11.96
C LYS A 49 -11.14 -14.01 -13.36
N ASP A 50 -12.01 -13.38 -14.12
CA ASP A 50 -11.79 -13.04 -15.51
C ASP A 50 -12.09 -11.57 -15.77
N ALA A 51 -11.38 -10.97 -16.71
CA ALA A 51 -11.67 -9.64 -17.21
C ALA A 51 -12.98 -9.64 -18.01
N VAL A 52 -13.72 -8.56 -17.95
CA VAL A 52 -14.89 -8.34 -18.80
C VAL A 52 -14.42 -8.20 -20.25
N PRO A 53 -15.05 -8.90 -21.22
CA PRO A 53 -14.66 -8.80 -22.64
C PRO A 53 -14.68 -7.35 -23.14
N GLY A 54 -13.57 -6.95 -23.79
CA GLY A 54 -13.40 -5.58 -24.33
C GLY A 54 -12.81 -4.57 -23.36
N THR A 55 -12.45 -4.97 -22.13
CA THR A 55 -11.71 -4.11 -21.20
C THR A 55 -10.24 -4.06 -21.61
N ASP A 56 -9.72 -2.85 -21.82
CA ASP A 56 -8.34 -2.57 -22.26
C ASP A 56 -7.50 -1.87 -21.16
N PHE A 57 -8.01 -1.81 -19.96
CA PHE A 57 -7.34 -1.24 -18.79
C PHE A 57 -7.57 -2.11 -17.55
N MET A 58 -6.79 -1.89 -16.51
CA MET A 58 -6.94 -2.56 -15.23
C MET A 58 -7.91 -1.77 -14.32
N PRO A 59 -9.10 -2.30 -14.00
CA PRO A 59 -10.04 -1.70 -13.05
C PRO A 59 -9.57 -1.96 -11.61
N LEU A 60 -8.65 -1.12 -11.10
CA LEU A 60 -8.24 -1.14 -9.70
C LEU A 60 -9.06 -0.12 -8.92
N GLN A 61 -9.70 -0.57 -7.85
CA GLN A 61 -10.39 0.29 -6.89
C GLN A 61 -9.74 0.12 -5.53
N VAL A 62 -9.22 1.22 -4.98
CA VAL A 62 -8.67 1.29 -3.64
C VAL A 62 -9.59 2.13 -2.78
N GLU A 63 -9.99 1.58 -1.64
CA GLU A 63 -10.77 2.28 -0.63
C GLU A 63 -9.99 2.27 0.70
N TYR A 64 -9.78 3.46 1.27
CA TYR A 64 -9.27 3.65 2.62
C TYR A 64 -10.33 4.36 3.45
N LYS A 65 -10.61 3.84 4.64
CA LYS A 65 -11.66 4.40 5.49
C LYS A 65 -11.27 4.40 6.96
N GLU A 66 -11.44 5.57 7.57
CA GLU A 66 -11.32 5.77 9.01
C GLU A 66 -12.70 5.82 9.64
N LYS A 67 -13.03 4.79 10.41
CA LYS A 67 -14.31 4.75 11.10
C LYS A 67 -14.27 5.58 12.37
N PHE A 68 -15.35 6.30 12.68
CA PHE A 68 -15.48 7.00 13.97
C PHE A 68 -15.21 6.08 15.16
N ALA A 69 -15.63 4.82 15.06
CA ALA A 69 -15.41 3.81 16.09
C ALA A 69 -13.92 3.53 16.36
N ALA A 70 -13.02 3.73 15.38
CA ALA A 70 -11.58 3.54 15.57
C ALA A 70 -11.00 4.50 16.61
N PHE A 71 -11.59 5.69 16.74
CA PHE A 71 -11.23 6.71 17.71
C PHE A 71 -12.14 6.71 18.96
N GLY A 72 -12.90 5.63 19.21
CA GLY A 72 -13.85 5.54 20.32
C GLY A 72 -15.02 6.52 20.22
N ARG A 73 -15.36 6.97 19.01
CA ARG A 73 -16.41 7.96 18.74
C ARG A 73 -17.54 7.35 17.92
N PHE A 74 -18.65 8.05 17.81
CA PHE A 74 -19.75 7.76 16.88
C PHE A 74 -20.08 9.00 16.04
N PRO A 75 -20.65 8.82 14.84
CA PRO A 75 -20.96 9.94 13.97
C PRO A 75 -21.88 10.97 14.63
N GLY A 76 -21.48 12.25 14.61
CA GLY A 76 -22.19 13.35 15.26
C GLY A 76 -23.30 13.98 14.44
N GLY A 77 -23.38 13.71 13.13
CA GLY A 77 -24.38 14.29 12.23
C GLY A 77 -25.82 13.84 12.52
N PHE A 78 -26.79 14.50 11.87
CA PHE A 78 -28.22 14.21 12.06
C PHE A 78 -28.55 12.74 11.82
N THR A 79 -28.00 12.13 10.77
CA THR A 79 -28.25 10.73 10.40
C THR A 79 -27.54 9.70 11.29
N LYS A 80 -26.60 10.13 12.14
CA LYS A 80 -25.75 9.24 12.97
C LYS A 80 -25.07 8.13 12.16
N ARG A 81 -24.66 8.44 10.94
CA ARG A 81 -24.00 7.49 10.01
C ARG A 81 -22.64 8.03 9.58
N GLU A 82 -21.76 7.11 9.17
CA GLU A 82 -20.55 7.44 8.43
C GLU A 82 -20.93 8.24 7.18
N GLY A 83 -20.24 9.36 6.96
CA GLY A 83 -20.49 10.24 5.83
C GLY A 83 -19.73 9.82 4.57
N ARG A 84 -19.56 10.78 3.66
CA ARG A 84 -18.63 10.64 2.53
C ARG A 84 -17.19 10.56 3.06
N ALA A 85 -16.31 9.97 2.26
CA ALA A 85 -14.88 9.98 2.54
C ALA A 85 -14.37 11.43 2.67
N SER A 86 -13.52 11.67 3.64
CA SER A 86 -12.81 12.94 3.80
C SER A 86 -11.75 13.11 2.71
N ASP A 87 -11.27 14.34 2.52
CA ASP A 87 -10.17 14.62 1.58
C ASP A 87 -8.91 13.81 1.93
N TYR A 88 -8.63 13.66 3.22
CA TYR A 88 -7.52 12.83 3.71
C TYR A 88 -7.68 11.35 3.33
N GLU A 89 -8.86 10.77 3.52
CA GLU A 89 -9.15 9.39 3.10
C GLU A 89 -8.99 9.23 1.58
N ILE A 90 -9.49 10.20 0.80
CA ILE A 90 -9.38 10.18 -0.67
C ILE A 90 -7.91 10.27 -1.11
N LEU A 91 -7.11 11.16 -0.50
CA LEU A 91 -5.70 11.31 -0.83
C LEU A 91 -4.91 10.04 -0.48
N THR A 92 -5.18 9.43 0.69
CA THR A 92 -4.58 8.14 1.07
C THR A 92 -4.94 7.04 0.07
N CYS A 93 -6.21 6.93 -0.38
CA CYS A 93 -6.59 6.00 -1.45
C CYS A 93 -5.74 6.19 -2.71
N ARG A 94 -5.51 7.44 -3.11
CA ARG A 94 -4.76 7.76 -4.33
C ARG A 94 -3.26 7.45 -4.21
N LEU A 95 -2.67 7.66 -3.04
CA LEU A 95 -1.29 7.28 -2.76
C LEU A 95 -1.12 5.77 -2.91
N VAL A 96 -1.96 4.99 -2.25
CA VAL A 96 -1.94 3.53 -2.32
C VAL A 96 -2.20 3.02 -3.75
N ASP A 97 -3.19 3.57 -4.48
CA ASP A 97 -3.45 3.20 -5.88
C ASP A 97 -2.21 3.45 -6.76
N ARG A 98 -1.58 4.63 -6.66
CA ARG A 98 -0.37 4.98 -7.42
C ARG A 98 0.80 4.04 -7.14
N ALA A 99 0.92 3.59 -5.89
CA ALA A 99 1.98 2.67 -5.49
C ALA A 99 1.73 1.25 -6.01
N LEU A 100 0.49 0.77 -5.95
CA LEU A 100 0.15 -0.62 -6.28
C LEU A 100 -0.02 -0.86 -7.80
N ARG A 101 -0.68 0.07 -8.50
CA ARG A 101 -1.09 -0.08 -9.90
C ARG A 101 0.03 -0.49 -10.86
N PRO A 102 1.24 0.08 -10.82
CA PRO A 102 2.32 -0.29 -11.73
C PRO A 102 2.86 -1.71 -11.53
N LEU A 103 2.49 -2.37 -10.43
CA LEU A 103 2.99 -3.71 -10.08
C LEU A 103 2.07 -4.84 -10.54
N PHE A 104 0.93 -4.53 -11.14
CA PHE A 104 0.13 -5.54 -11.81
C PHE A 104 0.67 -5.76 -13.24
N PRO A 105 0.53 -6.98 -13.78
CA PRO A 105 0.93 -7.23 -15.16
C PRO A 105 0.16 -6.33 -16.15
N ASP A 106 0.82 -5.83 -17.19
CA ASP A 106 0.23 -4.91 -18.18
C ASP A 106 -1.00 -5.50 -18.90
N ASN A 107 -1.06 -6.84 -19.02
CA ASN A 107 -2.15 -7.58 -19.64
C ASN A 107 -3.19 -8.10 -18.62
N TYR A 108 -3.14 -7.64 -17.36
CA TYR A 108 -4.10 -8.02 -16.34
C TYR A 108 -5.25 -7.02 -16.29
N HIS A 109 -6.44 -7.42 -16.75
CA HIS A 109 -7.62 -6.54 -16.87
C HIS A 109 -8.80 -6.99 -16.02
N ALA A 110 -8.61 -7.97 -15.13
CA ALA A 110 -9.63 -8.35 -14.16
C ALA A 110 -9.78 -7.27 -13.08
N GLU A 111 -11.00 -7.05 -12.63
CA GLU A 111 -11.32 -6.05 -11.61
C GLU A 111 -10.72 -6.44 -10.25
N VAL A 112 -10.07 -5.49 -9.58
CA VAL A 112 -9.46 -5.67 -8.26
C VAL A 112 -9.96 -4.62 -7.28
N TYR A 113 -10.41 -5.08 -6.13
CA TYR A 113 -10.82 -4.26 -5.00
C TYR A 113 -9.83 -4.42 -3.85
N VAL A 114 -9.26 -3.32 -3.40
CA VAL A 114 -8.42 -3.21 -2.21
C VAL A 114 -9.16 -2.34 -1.20
N ASN A 115 -9.52 -2.92 -0.07
CA ASN A 115 -10.25 -2.21 0.97
C ASN A 115 -9.43 -2.20 2.26
N ILE A 116 -9.14 -1.01 2.76
CA ILE A 116 -8.31 -0.76 3.94
C ILE A 116 -9.15 0.00 4.96
N ILE A 117 -9.35 -0.59 6.12
CA ILE A 117 -10.18 0.00 7.17
C ILE A 117 -9.34 0.19 8.43
N LEU A 118 -9.34 1.43 8.94
CA LEU A 118 -8.79 1.74 10.25
C LEU A 118 -9.75 1.25 11.33
N PHE A 119 -9.31 0.29 12.15
CA PHE A 119 -10.10 -0.31 13.22
C PHE A 119 -9.83 0.27 14.60
N SER A 120 -8.61 0.78 14.81
CA SER A 120 -8.18 1.40 16.06
C SER A 120 -7.12 2.44 15.79
N ALA A 121 -7.18 3.55 16.48
CA ALA A 121 -6.14 4.59 16.49
C ALA A 121 -6.22 5.38 17.80
N ASP A 122 -5.06 5.79 18.30
CA ASP A 122 -4.95 6.66 19.50
C ASP A 122 -4.53 8.10 19.15
N GLY A 123 -4.32 8.38 17.86
CA GLY A 123 -3.88 9.70 17.40
C GLY A 123 -2.38 9.95 17.58
N VAL A 124 -1.59 8.91 17.83
CA VAL A 124 -0.13 9.01 17.94
C VAL A 124 0.52 8.63 16.60
N ASP A 125 0.35 7.39 16.17
CA ASP A 125 0.91 6.89 14.92
C ASP A 125 0.00 7.21 13.72
N MET A 126 0.58 7.68 12.63
CA MET A 126 -0.14 8.03 11.41
C MET A 126 -0.51 6.77 10.61
N PRO A 127 -1.79 6.55 10.31
CA PRO A 127 -2.23 5.32 9.65
C PRO A 127 -2.01 5.31 8.13
N ASP A 128 -1.86 6.46 7.48
CA ASP A 128 -1.76 6.61 6.02
C ASP A 128 -0.52 5.92 5.44
N ALA A 129 0.65 6.13 6.04
CA ALA A 129 1.88 5.45 5.62
C ALA A 129 1.82 3.93 5.81
N LEU A 130 1.01 3.46 6.75
CA LEU A 130 0.81 2.03 7.00
C LEU A 130 -0.20 1.39 6.03
N ALA A 131 -1.03 2.20 5.37
CA ALA A 131 -2.08 1.73 4.46
C ALA A 131 -1.50 1.01 3.24
N GLY A 132 -0.44 1.56 2.63
CA GLY A 132 0.24 0.94 1.51
C GLY A 132 0.89 -0.40 1.87
N LEU A 133 1.56 -0.47 3.02
CA LEU A 133 2.11 -1.72 3.54
C LEU A 133 1.02 -2.77 3.79
N ALA A 134 -0.10 -2.39 4.42
CA ALA A 134 -1.21 -3.30 4.70
C ALA A 134 -1.84 -3.84 3.42
N ALA A 135 -2.08 -2.96 2.42
CA ALA A 135 -2.64 -3.33 1.12
C ALA A 135 -1.72 -4.27 0.34
N SER A 136 -0.43 -3.94 0.28
CA SER A 136 0.58 -4.77 -0.37
C SER A 136 0.70 -6.14 0.29
N ALA A 137 0.71 -6.21 1.62
CA ALA A 137 0.76 -7.46 2.35
C ALA A 137 -0.49 -8.33 2.09
N ALA A 138 -1.68 -7.73 1.97
CA ALA A 138 -2.90 -8.44 1.61
C ALA A 138 -2.84 -9.02 0.18
N LEU A 139 -2.28 -8.27 -0.78
CA LEU A 139 -2.02 -8.76 -2.14
C LEU A 139 -0.96 -9.87 -2.15
N ALA A 140 0.10 -9.72 -1.37
CA ALA A 140 1.18 -10.70 -1.29
C ALA A 140 0.70 -12.08 -0.81
N VAL A 141 -0.18 -12.11 0.21
CA VAL A 141 -0.76 -13.36 0.74
C VAL A 141 -1.96 -13.89 -0.06
N SER A 142 -2.38 -13.20 -1.13
CA SER A 142 -3.41 -13.64 -2.05
C SER A 142 -2.82 -14.41 -3.24
N ASP A 143 -3.68 -15.00 -4.06
CA ASP A 143 -3.29 -15.60 -5.34
C ASP A 143 -3.47 -14.63 -6.53
N ILE A 144 -3.80 -13.37 -6.28
CA ILE A 144 -3.93 -12.33 -7.32
C ILE A 144 -2.56 -12.07 -7.97
N PRO A 145 -2.46 -11.96 -9.31
CA PRO A 145 -1.24 -11.62 -10.01
C PRO A 145 -0.73 -10.23 -9.58
N PHE A 146 0.42 -10.20 -8.93
CA PHE A 146 1.01 -8.98 -8.37
C PHE A 146 2.53 -9.12 -8.30
N ASN A 147 3.27 -8.20 -8.93
CA ASN A 147 4.73 -8.20 -9.03
C ASN A 147 5.41 -7.45 -7.86
N GLY A 148 4.71 -7.31 -6.74
CA GLY A 148 5.27 -6.77 -5.50
C GLY A 148 6.12 -7.79 -4.74
N PRO A 149 6.40 -7.54 -3.45
CA PRO A 149 5.73 -6.55 -2.60
C PRO A 149 6.23 -5.12 -2.74
N ILE A 150 5.42 -4.19 -2.25
CA ILE A 150 5.75 -2.78 -2.09
C ILE A 150 5.48 -2.34 -0.65
N SER A 151 6.05 -1.24 -0.22
CA SER A 151 5.64 -0.55 1.00
C SER A 151 5.72 0.95 0.82
N GLU A 152 4.98 1.64 1.65
CA GLU A 152 5.06 3.08 1.83
C GLU A 152 5.64 3.40 3.21
N VAL A 153 6.41 4.47 3.28
CA VAL A 153 6.85 5.08 4.54
C VAL A 153 6.77 6.60 4.41
N ARG A 154 6.45 7.23 5.51
CA ARG A 154 6.58 8.68 5.65
C ARG A 154 7.95 9.01 6.23
N VAL A 155 8.64 9.97 5.63
CA VAL A 155 9.92 10.49 6.13
C VAL A 155 9.73 11.95 6.50
N ALA A 156 9.96 12.28 7.74
CA ALA A 156 10.05 13.66 8.19
C ALA A 156 11.50 14.04 8.47
N ARG A 157 11.86 15.31 8.27
CA ARG A 157 13.13 15.85 8.75
C ARG A 157 12.85 16.82 9.90
N ILE A 158 13.44 16.53 11.05
CA ILE A 158 13.26 17.30 12.29
C ILE A 158 14.65 17.60 12.84
N ASP A 159 14.97 18.88 13.05
CA ASP A 159 16.30 19.31 13.52
C ASP A 159 17.47 18.72 12.71
N GLY A 160 17.29 18.56 11.38
CA GLY A 160 18.27 17.99 10.47
C GLY A 160 18.39 16.45 10.51
N GLN A 161 17.53 15.76 11.28
CA GLN A 161 17.53 14.28 11.35
C GLN A 161 16.29 13.70 10.65
N PHE A 162 16.49 12.58 9.95
CA PHE A 162 15.40 11.87 9.29
C PHE A 162 14.71 10.90 10.27
N VAL A 163 13.37 10.98 10.31
CA VAL A 163 12.51 10.13 11.14
C VAL A 163 11.56 9.38 10.21
N ILE A 164 11.54 8.05 10.33
CA ILE A 164 10.62 7.18 9.58
C ILE A 164 9.32 7.03 10.37
N ASN A 165 8.19 7.20 9.66
CA ASN A 165 6.85 7.14 10.22
C ASN A 165 6.73 8.00 11.48
N PRO A 166 6.92 9.34 11.36
CA PRO A 166 6.83 10.25 12.50
C PRO A 166 5.44 10.17 13.13
N THR A 167 5.36 10.55 14.40
CA THR A 167 4.08 10.79 15.05
C THR A 167 3.47 12.11 14.57
N PHE A 168 2.17 12.33 14.81
CA PHE A 168 1.52 13.60 14.49
C PHE A 168 2.25 14.80 15.14
N GLU A 169 2.65 14.67 16.41
CA GLU A 169 3.38 15.74 17.14
C GLU A 169 4.77 16.02 16.54
N GLN A 170 5.44 14.97 16.05
CA GLN A 170 6.74 15.11 15.42
C GLN A 170 6.63 15.79 14.05
N LEU A 171 5.58 15.48 13.29
CA LEU A 171 5.37 16.05 11.97
C LEU A 171 5.14 17.56 12.01
N GLU A 172 4.47 18.08 13.06
CA GLU A 172 4.26 19.53 13.25
C GLU A 172 5.57 20.34 13.32
N LYS A 173 6.68 19.69 13.67
CA LYS A 173 8.01 20.31 13.81
C LYS A 173 8.91 20.08 12.60
N ALA A 174 8.43 19.31 11.62
CA ALA A 174 9.22 18.91 10.47
C ALA A 174 9.33 20.04 9.44
N ASP A 175 10.49 20.16 8.81
CA ASP A 175 10.72 21.03 7.66
C ASP A 175 10.63 20.26 6.31
N MET A 176 10.52 18.93 6.37
CA MET A 176 10.25 18.04 5.26
C MET A 176 9.23 16.99 5.70
N ASP A 177 8.21 16.80 4.89
CA ASP A 177 7.25 15.70 4.97
C ASP A 177 7.20 15.00 3.61
N LEU A 178 7.69 13.79 3.55
CA LEU A 178 7.85 13.04 2.31
C LEU A 178 7.22 11.66 2.44
N MET A 179 6.28 11.33 1.57
CA MET A 179 5.75 9.97 1.40
C MET A 179 6.51 9.28 0.26
N VAL A 180 7.10 8.14 0.54
CA VAL A 180 7.85 7.34 -0.43
C VAL A 180 7.26 5.95 -0.49
N ALA A 181 6.97 5.48 -1.71
CA ALA A 181 6.63 4.09 -1.96
C ALA A 181 7.69 3.43 -2.84
N ALA A 182 8.11 2.23 -2.46
CA ALA A 182 9.12 1.48 -3.19
C ALA A 182 8.90 -0.03 -3.08
N THR A 183 9.37 -0.74 -4.09
CA THR A 183 9.62 -2.18 -4.02
C THR A 183 10.97 -2.43 -3.34
N TYR A 184 11.37 -3.70 -3.26
CA TYR A 184 12.71 -4.02 -2.77
C TYR A 184 13.82 -3.37 -3.60
N GLU A 185 13.63 -3.21 -4.92
CA GLU A 185 14.66 -2.74 -5.84
C GLU A 185 14.46 -1.28 -6.30
N ASN A 186 13.22 -0.84 -6.48
CA ASN A 186 12.90 0.40 -7.18
C ASN A 186 11.97 1.32 -6.38
N ILE A 187 12.27 2.62 -6.41
CA ILE A 187 11.35 3.65 -5.89
C ILE A 187 10.26 3.86 -6.95
N MET A 188 9.00 3.76 -6.54
CA MET A 188 7.83 3.80 -7.42
C MET A 188 7.06 5.12 -7.33
N MET A 189 7.03 5.74 -6.14
CA MET A 189 6.27 6.96 -5.89
C MET A 189 6.98 7.81 -4.85
N VAL A 190 7.00 9.10 -5.09
CA VAL A 190 7.47 10.13 -4.15
C VAL A 190 6.46 11.28 -4.18
N GLU A 191 5.99 11.69 -3.03
CA GLU A 191 5.11 12.86 -2.87
C GLU A 191 5.36 13.50 -1.52
N GLY A 192 5.27 14.82 -1.44
CA GLY A 192 5.45 15.50 -0.16
C GLY A 192 5.56 17.01 -0.30
N GLU A 193 5.78 17.65 0.83
CA GLU A 193 6.01 19.09 0.93
C GLU A 193 7.23 19.37 1.81
N MET A 194 7.90 20.49 1.54
CA MET A 194 9.11 20.85 2.26
C MET A 194 9.38 22.35 2.22
N HIS A 195 10.06 22.83 3.24
CA HIS A 195 10.47 24.21 3.39
C HIS A 195 11.91 24.42 2.90
N GLU A 196 12.08 24.77 1.61
CA GLU A 196 13.37 25.16 1.00
C GLU A 196 14.53 24.15 1.27
N VAL A 197 14.24 22.85 1.07
CA VAL A 197 15.22 21.77 1.24
C VAL A 197 16.03 21.60 -0.04
N SER A 198 17.33 21.30 0.06
CA SER A 198 18.18 21.03 -1.09
C SER A 198 17.90 19.69 -1.74
N GLU A 199 18.19 19.56 -3.05
CA GLU A 199 18.06 18.30 -3.78
C GLU A 199 18.91 17.17 -3.18
N ALA A 200 20.08 17.51 -2.61
CA ALA A 200 20.95 16.54 -1.97
C ALA A 200 20.30 15.93 -0.72
N GLU A 201 19.65 16.76 0.11
CA GLU A 201 18.93 16.32 1.30
C GLU A 201 17.68 15.50 0.92
N LEU A 202 16.95 15.89 -0.14
CA LEU A 202 15.84 15.13 -0.67
C LEU A 202 16.28 13.72 -1.12
N LEU A 203 17.38 13.63 -1.85
CA LEU A 203 17.93 12.32 -2.28
C LEU A 203 18.35 11.47 -1.09
N GLU A 204 18.87 12.07 -0.03
CA GLU A 204 19.23 11.35 1.19
C GLU A 204 17.97 10.82 1.92
N ALA A 205 16.92 11.65 2.04
CA ALA A 205 15.63 11.21 2.59
C ALA A 205 15.06 10.01 1.83
N MET A 206 15.09 10.05 0.50
CA MET A 206 14.63 8.94 -0.35
C MET A 206 15.44 7.66 -0.12
N LYS A 207 16.76 7.75 0.08
CA LYS A 207 17.60 6.58 0.41
C LYS A 207 17.23 6.00 1.76
N VAL A 208 17.06 6.85 2.78
CA VAL A 208 16.64 6.43 4.13
C VAL A 208 15.28 5.73 4.07
N ALA A 209 14.33 6.30 3.32
CA ALA A 209 13.02 5.69 3.07
C ALA A 209 13.14 4.30 2.44
N HIS A 210 13.96 4.18 1.38
CA HIS A 210 14.10 2.93 0.65
C HIS A 210 14.71 1.82 1.51
N GLU A 211 15.71 2.13 2.34
CA GLU A 211 16.26 1.14 3.27
C GLU A 211 15.22 0.65 4.30
N ALA A 212 14.37 1.53 4.82
CA ALA A 212 13.27 1.12 5.69
C ALA A 212 12.24 0.24 4.94
N ILE A 213 11.89 0.61 3.70
CA ILE A 213 10.95 -0.14 2.86
C ILE A 213 11.48 -1.54 2.53
N LYS A 214 12.78 -1.72 2.30
CA LYS A 214 13.37 -3.04 2.06
C LYS A 214 13.11 -4.02 3.20
N VAL A 215 13.14 -3.55 4.44
CA VAL A 215 12.80 -4.39 5.61
C VAL A 215 11.33 -4.82 5.56
N HIS A 216 10.43 -3.89 5.20
CA HIS A 216 9.00 -4.18 5.05
C HIS A 216 8.73 -5.17 3.91
N CYS A 217 9.40 -5.01 2.78
CA CYS A 217 9.25 -5.93 1.64
C CYS A 217 9.75 -7.34 1.98
N LYS A 218 10.90 -7.45 2.67
CA LYS A 218 11.43 -8.74 3.13
C LYS A 218 10.46 -9.45 4.05
N ALA A 219 9.88 -8.76 5.03
CA ALA A 219 8.88 -9.33 5.93
C ALA A 219 7.63 -9.82 5.20
N GLN A 220 7.19 -9.11 4.14
CA GLN A 220 6.06 -9.54 3.31
C GLN A 220 6.40 -10.79 2.47
N MET A 221 7.60 -10.88 1.91
CA MET A 221 8.06 -12.08 1.19
C MET A 221 8.08 -13.30 2.11
N GLU A 222 8.66 -13.16 3.29
CA GLU A 222 8.68 -14.23 4.30
C GLU A 222 7.25 -14.64 4.73
N LEU A 223 6.34 -13.66 4.90
CA LEU A 223 4.93 -13.94 5.21
C LEU A 223 4.24 -14.73 4.08
N THR A 224 4.52 -14.36 2.82
CA THR A 224 3.97 -15.06 1.64
C THR A 224 4.43 -16.51 1.56
N GLU A 225 5.70 -16.78 1.86
CA GLU A 225 6.25 -18.13 1.91
C GLU A 225 5.60 -18.95 3.02
N GLU A 226 5.43 -18.40 4.22
CA GLU A 226 4.78 -19.06 5.35
C GLU A 226 3.30 -19.38 5.07
N VAL A 227 2.59 -18.52 4.35
CA VAL A 227 1.20 -18.73 3.91
C VAL A 227 1.11 -19.76 2.77
N GLY A 228 2.18 -19.95 2.00
CA GLY A 228 2.21 -20.85 0.85
C GLY A 228 1.50 -20.31 -0.40
N LYS A 229 1.31 -19.00 -0.52
CA LYS A 229 0.67 -18.33 -1.67
C LYS A 229 1.68 -17.75 -2.67
N THR A 230 2.72 -18.52 -2.95
CA THR A 230 3.78 -18.13 -3.91
C THR A 230 3.34 -18.28 -5.37
N VAL A 231 2.37 -19.16 -5.64
CA VAL A 231 1.82 -19.36 -7.00
C VAL A 231 0.60 -18.46 -7.16
N LYS A 232 0.64 -17.58 -8.15
CA LYS A 232 -0.45 -16.69 -8.50
C LYS A 232 -1.40 -17.38 -9.49
N ARG A 233 -2.69 -16.95 -9.49
CA ARG A 233 -3.73 -17.53 -10.38
C ARG A 233 -3.45 -17.21 -11.85
N GLU A 234 -3.85 -18.12 -12.72
CA GLU A 234 -3.94 -17.84 -14.15
C GLU A 234 -5.14 -16.91 -14.42
N TYR A 235 -5.04 -16.07 -15.43
CA TYR A 235 -6.06 -15.10 -15.81
C TYR A 235 -6.18 -15.00 -17.33
N ASN A 236 -7.35 -14.58 -17.81
CA ASN A 236 -7.56 -14.32 -19.21
C ASN A 236 -6.91 -12.99 -19.61
N HIS A 237 -6.25 -12.98 -20.75
CA HIS A 237 -5.60 -11.80 -21.32
C HIS A 237 -5.67 -11.87 -22.85
N GLU A 238 -5.45 -10.73 -23.49
CA GLU A 238 -5.34 -10.66 -24.94
C GLU A 238 -4.07 -11.38 -25.42
N VAL A 239 -4.19 -11.98 -26.60
CA VAL A 239 -3.04 -12.56 -27.30
C VAL A 239 -2.44 -11.48 -28.20
N ASN A 240 -1.26 -10.98 -27.84
CA ASN A 240 -0.53 -10.01 -28.61
C ASN A 240 0.27 -10.70 -29.73
N ASP A 241 0.08 -10.25 -30.98
CA ASP A 241 0.91 -10.63 -32.10
C ASP A 241 2.17 -9.74 -32.11
N GLU A 242 3.28 -10.28 -31.62
CA GLU A 242 4.55 -9.55 -31.52
C GLU A 242 5.13 -9.17 -32.90
N ASP A 243 4.85 -9.93 -33.96
CA ASP A 243 5.32 -9.60 -35.30
C ASP A 243 4.52 -8.44 -35.89
N LEU A 244 3.21 -8.42 -35.65
CA LEU A 244 2.37 -7.29 -36.02
C LEU A 244 2.77 -6.03 -35.24
N ARG A 245 3.04 -6.17 -33.93
CA ARG A 245 3.49 -5.07 -33.07
C ARG A 245 4.80 -4.45 -33.56
N LYS A 246 5.79 -5.28 -33.91
CA LYS A 246 7.05 -4.81 -34.50
C LYS A 246 6.84 -4.10 -35.85
N ALA A 247 5.99 -4.65 -36.72
CA ALA A 247 5.68 -4.02 -38.01
C ALA A 247 5.03 -2.63 -37.84
N VAL A 248 4.12 -2.47 -36.87
CA VAL A 248 3.50 -1.18 -36.56
C VAL A 248 4.50 -0.19 -35.94
N GLN A 249 5.41 -0.65 -35.10
CA GLN A 249 6.47 0.21 -34.53
C GLN A 249 7.43 0.73 -35.58
N ILE A 250 7.82 -0.07 -36.57
CA ILE A 250 8.64 0.35 -37.70
C ILE A 250 7.93 1.43 -38.52
N GLY A 251 6.62 1.31 -38.74
CA GLY A 251 5.83 2.32 -39.44
C GLY A 251 5.78 3.70 -38.74
N ARG A 252 5.86 3.74 -37.42
CA ARG A 252 5.92 4.99 -36.64
C ARG A 252 7.27 5.71 -36.73
N ALA A 253 8.34 5.05 -37.04
CA ALA A 253 9.67 5.64 -37.16
C ALA A 253 9.89 6.40 -38.48
N HIS A 254 8.94 6.36 -39.39
CA HIS A 254 9.04 6.97 -40.73
C HIS A 254 8.02 8.10 -40.98
N VAL A 255 7.36 8.62 -39.94
CA VAL A 255 6.43 9.78 -40.05
C VAL A 255 7.03 11.02 -39.40
#